data_f385bc01bd74053cc4814b5edf1c36e1
#
_entry.id   f385bc01bd74053cc4814b5edf1c36e1
#
_cell.length_a   1.000
_cell.length_b   1.000
_cell.length_c   1.000
_cell.angle_alpha   90.00
_cell.angle_beta   90.00
_cell.angle_gamma   90.00
#
_symmetry.space_group_name_H-M   'P 1'
#
loop_
_entity.id
_entity.type
_entity.pdbx_description
1 polymer ?
#
loop_
_entity_poly.entity_id
_entity_poly.type
_entity_poly.pdbx_seq_one_letter_code
_entity_poly.pdbx_strand_id
1 'polypeptide(L)'
;MPVPAAAQLGPDGSTITSSDYAIDLSRGVVIGTSRVTGLSGAATALAEGVEGGLQNPSAVAYRGPQWPDWYDYWLALGTTYPFKTGDFYNSGRVVGDSGRLANDSIFFLIPGAYFQMWNLGVGLTIDAQFVKIEGAIDPVTMERDTLRLRFTVFHIQAGYGFLDGQLIIGGGLRILRQRTYLSSRLPSEGDSYKTLGLGAELGVMFKPHHKAWSLGASLFPELSTGVRERQDGSQTSDGDIVVGDFYVPRSTRIPTVGSVGFSYQFGLRPSNPPWVSAEQLAARDLERLDHRKRAAEEDERDEIARVRARGGPEVEICIQAVKQTYARRYAEIKRSRKELKNLAWEMLRREYRQGWPRRYYLLSADLQINGRVDNAVGVESFIFQTVQRSGERVTVSPRIGFETEVWPQRMKLRGGSYLEPSRFAESELRIHGTFGLDIKLFKWNVFGLWPDDYRWQLTGAVDFARDYGAFSLGIGGWY
;
A
#
# COMPACT_ATOMS: atom_id res chain seq x y z
N MET A 1 -20.47 22.48 -34.47
CA MET A 1 -19.12 22.99 -34.75
C MET A 1 -18.22 21.73 -34.84
N PRO A 2 -17.38 21.57 -35.86
CA PRO A 2 -16.42 20.50 -35.89
C PRO A 2 -15.46 20.71 -34.73
N VAL A 3 -15.29 19.66 -33.91
CA VAL A 3 -14.24 19.62 -32.91
C VAL A 3 -12.93 19.79 -33.69
N PRO A 4 -12.06 20.76 -33.37
CA PRO A 4 -10.78 20.86 -34.03
C PRO A 4 -10.07 19.53 -33.85
N ALA A 5 -9.54 18.99 -34.95
CA ALA A 5 -8.70 17.79 -34.89
C ALA A 5 -7.58 18.09 -33.88
N ALA A 6 -7.55 17.35 -32.79
CA ALA A 6 -6.50 17.49 -31.78
C ALA A 6 -5.16 17.39 -32.52
N ALA A 7 -4.26 18.34 -32.32
CA ALA A 7 -2.94 18.29 -32.91
C ALA A 7 -2.27 16.99 -32.42
N GLN A 8 -2.06 16.05 -33.34
CA GLN A 8 -1.39 14.81 -33.02
C GLN A 8 0.10 15.07 -32.80
N LEU A 9 0.69 14.37 -31.86
CA LEU A 9 2.16 14.35 -31.74
C LEU A 9 2.82 14.08 -33.07
N GLY A 10 3.88 14.80 -33.38
CA GLY A 10 4.72 14.54 -34.55
C GLY A 10 5.24 13.10 -34.64
N PRO A 11 5.97 12.69 -35.67
CA PRO A 11 6.59 11.37 -35.77
C PRO A 11 7.57 11.13 -34.62
N ASP A 12 7.82 9.86 -34.26
CA ASP A 12 8.83 9.52 -33.28
C ASP A 12 10.20 10.08 -33.68
N GLY A 13 10.93 10.59 -32.70
CA GLY A 13 12.19 11.30 -32.90
C GLY A 13 12.06 12.80 -33.23
N SER A 14 10.85 13.32 -33.54
CA SER A 14 10.65 14.76 -33.75
C SER A 14 10.61 15.52 -32.42
N THR A 15 10.86 16.83 -32.46
CA THR A 15 10.73 17.71 -31.30
C THR A 15 9.25 17.89 -30.94
N ILE A 16 8.94 17.92 -29.64
CA ILE A 16 7.61 18.25 -29.15
C ILE A 16 7.42 19.77 -29.37
N THR A 17 6.39 20.14 -30.11
CA THR A 17 6.08 21.55 -30.50
C THR A 17 4.67 21.99 -30.08
N SER A 18 3.95 21.14 -29.30
CA SER A 18 2.61 21.43 -28.80
C SER A 18 2.43 20.80 -27.44
N SER A 19 1.54 21.38 -26.64
CA SER A 19 1.09 20.85 -25.36
C SER A 19 0.00 19.76 -25.47
N ASP A 20 -0.47 19.46 -26.69
CA ASP A 20 -1.60 18.56 -26.92
C ASP A 20 -1.18 17.08 -26.87
N TYR A 21 -0.65 16.67 -25.74
CA TYR A 21 -0.25 15.29 -25.47
C TYR A 21 -0.41 14.95 -23.98
N ALA A 22 -0.32 13.66 -23.67
CA ALA A 22 -0.29 13.15 -22.30
C ALA A 22 1.08 12.56 -21.95
N ILE A 23 1.42 12.52 -20.65
CA ILE A 23 2.47 11.65 -20.13
C ILE A 23 1.85 10.32 -19.75
N ASP A 24 2.33 9.22 -20.30
CA ASP A 24 2.05 7.86 -19.81
C ASP A 24 2.91 7.58 -18.58
N LEU A 25 2.27 7.55 -17.39
CA LEU A 25 2.92 7.26 -16.12
C LEU A 25 2.86 5.76 -15.77
N SER A 26 2.75 4.91 -16.77
CA SER A 26 2.84 3.46 -16.56
C SER A 26 4.24 3.09 -16.10
N ARG A 27 4.29 2.18 -15.13
CA ARG A 27 5.53 1.57 -14.66
C ARG A 27 5.51 0.10 -15.04
N GLY A 28 6.47 -0.33 -15.84
CA GLY A 28 6.67 -1.74 -16.15
C GLY A 28 7.25 -2.50 -14.96
N VAL A 29 8.16 -1.83 -14.24
CA VAL A 29 8.85 -2.35 -13.07
C VAL A 29 7.94 -2.46 -11.85
N VAL A 30 8.24 -3.41 -10.97
CA VAL A 30 7.51 -3.61 -9.72
C VAL A 30 7.97 -2.58 -8.69
N ILE A 31 7.08 -1.65 -8.36
CA ILE A 31 7.26 -0.69 -7.27
C ILE A 31 6.30 -1.03 -6.15
N GLY A 32 6.83 -1.21 -4.95
CA GLY A 32 6.05 -1.56 -3.78
C GLY A 32 6.90 -1.63 -2.53
N THR A 33 6.38 -2.23 -1.48
CA THR A 33 7.20 -2.59 -0.33
C THR A 33 8.22 -3.66 -0.70
N SER A 34 9.26 -3.82 0.09
CA SER A 34 10.30 -4.83 -0.17
C SER A 34 9.73 -6.26 -0.26
N ARG A 35 8.60 -6.55 0.45
CA ARG A 35 7.89 -7.82 0.33
C ARG A 35 7.31 -8.00 -1.09
N VAL A 36 6.64 -6.98 -1.60
CA VAL A 36 6.05 -7.00 -2.94
C VAL A 36 7.15 -7.10 -4.00
N THR A 37 8.21 -6.31 -3.89
CA THR A 37 9.36 -6.36 -4.81
C THR A 37 10.03 -7.74 -4.77
N GLY A 38 10.29 -8.29 -3.58
CA GLY A 38 10.92 -9.61 -3.43
C GLY A 38 10.07 -10.77 -3.98
N LEU A 39 8.75 -10.62 -4.09
CA LEU A 39 7.83 -11.56 -4.72
C LEU A 39 7.56 -11.23 -6.20
N SER A 40 8.35 -10.37 -6.83
CA SER A 40 8.16 -9.95 -8.23
C SER A 40 6.80 -9.30 -8.51
N GLY A 41 6.16 -8.74 -7.49
CA GLY A 41 4.79 -8.22 -7.58
C GLY A 41 3.69 -9.28 -7.65
N ALA A 42 4.01 -10.57 -7.50
CA ALA A 42 3.03 -11.64 -7.43
C ALA A 42 2.35 -11.69 -6.05
N ALA A 43 1.62 -10.66 -5.70
CA ALA A 43 1.08 -10.43 -4.36
C ALA A 43 -0.42 -10.14 -4.31
N THR A 44 -1.14 -10.16 -5.42
CA THR A 44 -2.57 -9.83 -5.49
C THR A 44 -3.44 -10.74 -4.62
N ALA A 45 -3.10 -12.04 -4.52
CA ALA A 45 -3.78 -13.01 -3.65
C ALA A 45 -3.20 -13.08 -2.22
N LEU A 46 -2.08 -12.40 -1.98
CA LEU A 46 -1.32 -12.40 -0.72
C LEU A 46 -1.32 -11.04 -0.02
N ALA A 47 -2.00 -10.06 -0.59
CA ALA A 47 -2.01 -8.69 -0.10
C ALA A 47 -2.48 -8.62 1.36
N GLU A 48 -1.69 -7.99 2.21
CA GLU A 48 -1.94 -7.87 3.64
C GLU A 48 -1.56 -6.47 4.12
N GLY A 49 -2.49 -5.81 4.79
CA GLY A 49 -2.27 -4.51 5.41
C GLY A 49 -1.75 -3.44 4.45
N VAL A 50 -0.92 -2.55 4.96
CA VAL A 50 -0.28 -1.48 4.18
C VAL A 50 0.65 -2.03 3.09
N GLU A 51 1.35 -3.12 3.38
CA GLU A 51 2.32 -3.69 2.44
C GLU A 51 1.67 -4.19 1.16
N GLY A 52 0.42 -4.65 1.25
CA GLY A 52 -0.33 -5.16 0.11
C GLY A 52 -1.29 -4.17 -0.55
N GLY A 53 -1.56 -3.02 0.07
CA GLY A 53 -2.60 -2.08 -0.38
C GLY A 53 -2.42 -1.56 -1.81
N LEU A 54 -1.17 -1.39 -2.26
CA LEU A 54 -0.86 -0.99 -3.64
C LEU A 54 -1.11 -2.10 -4.68
N GLN A 55 -1.19 -3.36 -4.25
CA GLN A 55 -1.45 -4.50 -5.13
C GLN A 55 -2.93 -4.87 -5.15
N ASN A 56 -3.59 -4.77 -3.99
CA ASN A 56 -4.99 -5.11 -3.85
C ASN A 56 -5.62 -4.29 -2.71
N PRO A 57 -6.57 -3.39 -3.00
CA PRO A 57 -7.24 -2.57 -1.99
C PRO A 57 -7.95 -3.34 -0.88
N SER A 58 -8.28 -4.63 -1.08
CA SER A 58 -8.86 -5.46 -0.04
C SER A 58 -7.89 -5.78 1.12
N ALA A 59 -6.59 -5.59 0.90
CA ALA A 59 -5.54 -5.86 1.88
C ALA A 59 -5.76 -5.18 3.24
N VAL A 60 -6.34 -3.99 3.24
CA VAL A 60 -6.56 -3.20 4.47
C VAL A 60 -7.53 -3.85 5.45
N ALA A 61 -8.36 -4.79 4.99
CA ALA A 61 -9.34 -5.50 5.83
C ALA A 61 -8.92 -6.96 6.15
N TYR A 62 -7.75 -7.41 5.69
CA TYR A 62 -7.27 -8.74 6.05
C TYR A 62 -6.84 -8.78 7.51
N ARG A 63 -7.47 -9.69 8.29
CA ARG A 63 -7.13 -9.94 9.69
C ARG A 63 -6.22 -11.15 9.81
N GLY A 64 -5.01 -10.91 10.26
CA GLY A 64 -4.08 -11.99 10.56
C GLY A 64 -4.27 -12.55 11.99
N PRO A 65 -3.91 -13.82 12.22
CA PRO A 65 -4.08 -14.47 13.52
C PRO A 65 -3.11 -13.97 14.59
N GLN A 66 -2.13 -13.16 14.22
CA GLN A 66 -1.10 -12.64 15.13
C GLN A 66 -1.63 -11.60 16.13
N TRP A 67 -2.80 -11.01 15.86
CA TRP A 67 -3.39 -9.96 16.68
C TRP A 67 -4.84 -10.30 17.05
N PRO A 68 -5.09 -10.84 18.26
CA PRO A 68 -6.40 -11.32 18.67
C PRO A 68 -7.32 -10.23 19.24
N ASP A 69 -6.93 -8.95 19.19
CA ASP A 69 -7.79 -7.86 19.63
C ASP A 69 -8.85 -7.50 18.57
N TRP A 70 -9.92 -6.85 18.98
CA TRP A 70 -10.98 -6.40 18.11
C TRP A 70 -10.54 -5.29 17.15
N TYR A 71 -9.39 -4.62 17.42
CA TYR A 71 -8.76 -3.62 16.57
C TYR A 71 -7.31 -4.02 16.26
N ASP A 72 -6.79 -3.47 15.17
CA ASP A 72 -5.38 -3.55 14.79
C ASP A 72 -4.99 -2.29 14.04
N TYR A 73 -3.75 -1.90 14.11
CA TYR A 73 -3.20 -0.77 13.35
C TYR A 73 -1.75 -1.06 12.99
N TRP A 74 -1.35 -0.49 11.88
CA TRP A 74 -0.04 -0.75 11.34
C TRP A 74 0.52 0.46 10.60
N LEU A 75 1.83 0.65 10.73
CA LEU A 75 2.58 1.61 9.96
C LEU A 75 3.68 0.88 9.20
N ALA A 76 3.89 1.24 7.94
CA ALA A 76 5.00 0.77 7.13
C ALA A 76 5.62 1.92 6.36
N LEU A 77 6.91 1.81 6.15
CA LEU A 77 7.67 2.71 5.30
C LEU A 77 8.53 1.88 4.37
N GLY A 78 8.35 2.06 3.08
CA GLY A 78 9.16 1.48 2.02
C GLY A 78 9.83 2.55 1.18
N THR A 79 10.99 2.23 0.66
CA THR A 79 11.71 3.05 -0.31
C THR A 79 12.27 2.17 -1.42
N THR A 80 12.33 2.68 -2.64
CA THR A 80 12.96 2.00 -3.77
C THR A 80 13.88 2.95 -4.51
N TYR A 81 15.08 2.49 -4.79
CA TYR A 81 16.14 3.24 -5.47
C TYR A 81 16.62 2.46 -6.69
N PRO A 82 16.28 2.89 -7.92
CA PRO A 82 16.91 2.37 -9.12
C PRO A 82 18.40 2.68 -9.15
N PHE A 83 19.20 1.78 -9.74
CA PHE A 83 20.63 2.03 -9.90
C PHE A 83 20.89 3.12 -10.95
N LYS A 84 22.04 3.77 -10.84
CA LYS A 84 22.41 4.95 -11.62
C LYS A 84 22.44 4.74 -13.14
N THR A 85 22.70 3.53 -13.58
CA THR A 85 22.82 3.19 -15.00
C THR A 85 21.68 2.28 -15.41
N GLY A 86 21.01 2.61 -16.51
CA GLY A 86 19.99 1.74 -17.06
C GLY A 86 18.81 2.49 -17.67
N ASP A 87 17.90 1.70 -18.20
CA ASP A 87 16.65 2.15 -18.80
C ASP A 87 15.49 1.85 -17.83
N PHE A 88 15.15 2.80 -16.96
CA PHE A 88 14.11 2.61 -15.96
C PHE A 88 12.73 2.32 -16.57
N TYR A 89 12.38 2.98 -17.66
CA TYR A 89 11.06 2.88 -18.27
C TYR A 89 10.96 1.82 -19.38
N ASN A 90 12.02 1.06 -19.63
CA ASN A 90 12.10 0.13 -20.76
C ASN A 90 11.79 0.80 -22.10
N SER A 91 12.35 2.00 -22.28
CA SER A 91 12.16 2.85 -23.46
C SER A 91 13.10 2.50 -24.61
N GLY A 92 14.08 1.65 -24.37
CA GLY A 92 15.20 1.36 -25.30
C GLY A 92 16.28 2.43 -25.28
N ARG A 93 16.16 3.45 -24.40
CA ARG A 93 17.16 4.52 -24.24
C ARG A 93 17.97 4.28 -22.98
N VAL A 94 19.19 3.85 -23.13
CA VAL A 94 20.10 3.71 -21.99
C VAL A 94 20.58 5.10 -21.58
N VAL A 95 20.38 5.45 -20.33
CA VAL A 95 20.87 6.70 -19.77
C VAL A 95 22.40 6.66 -19.71
N GLY A 96 23.05 7.40 -20.54
CA GLY A 96 24.51 7.45 -20.63
C GLY A 96 24.99 8.33 -21.78
N ASP A 97 24.29 8.28 -22.90
CA ASP A 97 24.71 8.99 -24.11
C ASP A 97 24.37 10.48 -24.13
N SER A 98 23.44 10.96 -23.30
CA SER A 98 23.01 12.36 -23.29
C SER A 98 23.41 13.15 -22.04
N GLY A 99 23.95 12.51 -21.02
CA GLY A 99 24.39 13.16 -19.76
C GLY A 99 23.31 13.89 -18.96
N ARG A 100 22.03 13.72 -19.32
CA ARG A 100 20.93 14.51 -18.77
C ARG A 100 20.07 13.78 -17.73
N LEU A 101 20.09 12.46 -17.71
CA LEU A 101 19.32 11.66 -16.76
C LEU A 101 20.19 10.56 -16.17
N ALA A 102 20.41 10.62 -14.87
CA ALA A 102 21.01 9.50 -14.14
C ALA A 102 19.90 8.82 -13.35
N ASN A 103 19.87 7.47 -13.29
CA ASN A 103 18.88 6.72 -12.51
C ASN A 103 18.96 6.98 -11.00
N ASP A 104 20.08 7.51 -10.50
CA ASP A 104 20.22 7.98 -9.12
C ASP A 104 19.36 9.22 -8.81
N SER A 105 18.81 9.84 -9.84
CA SER A 105 17.86 10.94 -9.72
C SER A 105 16.40 10.49 -9.53
N ILE A 106 16.13 9.18 -9.56
CA ILE A 106 14.80 8.62 -9.37
C ILE A 106 14.79 7.88 -8.03
N PHE A 107 13.81 8.19 -7.19
CA PHE A 107 13.55 7.37 -6.02
C PHE A 107 12.06 7.34 -5.66
N PHE A 108 11.64 6.31 -4.96
CA PHE A 108 10.27 6.11 -4.51
C PHE A 108 10.20 6.06 -3.00
N LEU A 109 9.16 6.69 -2.45
CA LEU A 109 8.84 6.67 -1.04
C LEU A 109 7.40 6.19 -0.85
N ILE A 110 7.23 5.14 -0.05
CA ILE A 110 5.94 4.48 0.14
C ILE A 110 5.62 4.39 1.64
N PRO A 111 5.22 5.49 2.28
CA PRO A 111 4.66 5.43 3.62
C PRO A 111 3.21 4.97 3.56
N GLY A 112 2.79 4.24 4.59
CA GLY A 112 1.41 3.84 4.70
C GLY A 112 1.01 3.53 6.14
N ALA A 113 -0.30 3.63 6.38
CA ALA A 113 -0.93 3.32 7.65
C ALA A 113 -2.28 2.65 7.39
N TYR A 114 -2.67 1.71 8.23
CA TYR A 114 -4.03 1.22 8.29
C TYR A 114 -4.52 1.12 9.73
N PHE A 115 -5.83 1.09 9.85
CA PHE A 115 -6.56 0.80 11.06
C PHE A 115 -7.69 -0.18 10.76
N GLN A 116 -7.82 -1.22 11.59
CA GLN A 116 -8.85 -2.25 11.45
C GLN A 116 -9.69 -2.32 12.72
N MET A 117 -10.98 -2.52 12.54
CA MET A 117 -11.95 -2.82 13.61
C MET A 117 -12.80 -4.01 13.18
N TRP A 118 -12.72 -5.12 13.93
CA TRP A 118 -13.41 -6.36 13.55
C TRP A 118 -13.05 -6.76 12.10
N ASN A 119 -14.05 -6.81 11.23
CA ASN A 119 -13.89 -7.14 9.81
C ASN A 119 -13.74 -5.91 8.89
N LEU A 120 -13.83 -4.70 9.44
CA LEU A 120 -13.66 -3.44 8.69
C LEU A 120 -12.21 -2.97 8.77
N GLY A 121 -11.64 -2.61 7.65
CA GLY A 121 -10.32 -1.97 7.57
C GLY A 121 -10.38 -0.67 6.78
N VAL A 122 -9.59 0.30 7.21
CA VAL A 122 -9.35 1.56 6.48
C VAL A 122 -7.85 1.82 6.41
N GLY A 123 -7.38 2.37 5.32
CA GLY A 123 -5.96 2.59 5.10
C GLY A 123 -5.65 3.81 4.25
N LEU A 124 -4.45 4.33 4.43
CA LEU A 124 -3.84 5.35 3.60
C LEU A 124 -2.46 4.87 3.20
N THR A 125 -2.19 4.78 1.91
CA THR A 125 -0.86 4.53 1.37
C THR A 125 -0.51 5.67 0.41
N ILE A 126 0.73 6.11 0.45
CA ILE A 126 1.24 7.17 -0.42
C ILE A 126 2.31 6.55 -1.29
N ASP A 127 2.17 6.65 -2.61
CA ASP A 127 3.19 6.30 -3.59
C ASP A 127 3.77 7.58 -4.16
N ALA A 128 4.94 7.97 -3.69
CA ALA A 128 5.61 9.20 -4.10
C ALA A 128 6.86 8.88 -4.93
N GLN A 129 6.84 9.32 -6.18
CA GLN A 129 7.98 9.24 -7.11
C GLN A 129 8.63 10.60 -7.24
N PHE A 130 9.94 10.64 -7.09
CA PHE A 130 10.77 11.81 -7.24
C PHE A 130 11.73 11.58 -8.40
N VAL A 131 11.77 12.53 -9.33
CA VAL A 131 12.69 12.52 -10.48
C VAL A 131 13.39 13.87 -10.50
N LYS A 132 14.71 13.85 -10.49
CA LYS A 132 15.55 15.03 -10.63
C LYS A 132 16.34 14.92 -11.91
N ILE A 133 16.33 15.96 -12.72
CA ILE A 133 17.05 16.04 -13.99
C ILE A 133 17.97 17.25 -13.93
N GLU A 134 19.21 17.02 -14.26
CA GLU A 134 20.20 18.10 -14.37
C GLU A 134 20.36 18.50 -15.84
N GLY A 135 20.13 19.75 -16.13
CA GLY A 135 20.33 20.36 -17.45
C GLY A 135 21.82 20.67 -17.74
N ALA A 136 22.06 21.38 -18.81
CA ALA A 136 23.39 21.86 -19.17
C ALA A 136 23.92 22.86 -18.13
N ILE A 137 25.26 22.91 -17.97
CA ILE A 137 25.91 23.93 -17.15
C ILE A 137 25.82 25.26 -17.93
N ASP A 138 25.28 26.29 -17.31
CA ASP A 138 25.37 27.64 -17.83
C ASP A 138 26.83 28.11 -17.87
N PRO A 139 27.39 28.44 -19.03
CA PRO A 139 28.80 28.83 -19.15
C PRO A 139 29.12 30.15 -18.44
N VAL A 140 28.12 30.96 -18.09
CA VAL A 140 28.32 32.28 -17.44
C VAL A 140 28.22 32.17 -15.92
N THR A 141 27.17 31.47 -15.41
CA THR A 141 26.94 31.33 -13.97
C THR A 141 27.58 30.09 -13.37
N MET A 142 28.05 29.16 -14.20
CA MET A 142 28.54 27.84 -13.81
C MET A 142 27.50 27.02 -13.02
N GLU A 143 26.25 27.42 -13.02
CA GLU A 143 25.14 26.70 -12.38
C GLU A 143 24.45 25.78 -13.39
N ARG A 144 23.85 24.69 -12.89
CA ARG A 144 23.04 23.79 -13.69
C ARG A 144 21.56 24.08 -13.48
N ASP A 145 20.83 24.19 -14.56
CA ASP A 145 19.38 24.15 -14.50
C ASP A 145 18.94 22.77 -14.02
N THR A 146 17.98 22.75 -13.13
CA THR A 146 17.48 21.49 -12.56
C THR A 146 15.96 21.43 -12.72
N LEU A 147 15.46 20.41 -13.40
CA LEU A 147 14.04 20.07 -13.44
C LEU A 147 13.73 19.01 -12.40
N ARG A 148 12.79 19.28 -11.52
CA ARG A 148 12.31 18.34 -10.53
C ARG A 148 10.86 17.99 -10.80
N LEU A 149 10.59 16.69 -10.98
CA LEU A 149 9.26 16.15 -11.14
C LEU A 149 8.91 15.35 -9.88
N ARG A 150 7.72 15.59 -9.36
CA ARG A 150 7.17 14.83 -8.25
C ARG A 150 5.79 14.33 -8.62
N PHE A 151 5.63 13.02 -8.68
CA PHE A 151 4.35 12.36 -8.80
C PHE A 151 4.00 11.73 -7.44
N THR A 152 2.81 12.04 -6.94
CA THR A 152 2.35 11.48 -5.66
C THR A 152 0.95 10.95 -5.84
N VAL A 153 0.75 9.67 -5.59
CA VAL A 153 -0.57 9.04 -5.56
C VAL A 153 -0.92 8.72 -4.12
N PHE A 154 -2.02 9.28 -3.65
CA PHE A 154 -2.61 8.93 -2.37
C PHE A 154 -3.67 7.86 -2.62
N HIS A 155 -3.57 6.74 -1.92
CA HIS A 155 -4.52 5.64 -1.92
C HIS A 155 -5.28 5.67 -0.60
N ILE A 156 -6.55 6.06 -0.64
CA ILE A 156 -7.46 6.09 0.53
C ILE A 156 -8.39 4.89 0.38
N GLN A 157 -8.19 3.88 1.22
CA GLN A 157 -8.77 2.56 1.05
C GLN A 157 -9.69 2.18 2.21
N ALA A 158 -10.73 1.43 1.90
CA ALA A 158 -11.57 0.76 2.87
C ALA A 158 -11.92 -0.65 2.38
N GLY A 159 -12.11 -1.57 3.30
CA GLY A 159 -12.46 -2.95 2.96
C GLY A 159 -13.22 -3.63 4.08
N TYR A 160 -13.90 -4.72 3.74
CA TYR A 160 -14.67 -5.52 4.68
C TYR A 160 -14.49 -7.02 4.41
N GLY A 161 -14.30 -7.78 5.49
CA GLY A 161 -14.21 -9.24 5.47
C GLY A 161 -15.57 -9.88 5.67
N PHE A 162 -16.05 -10.59 4.67
CA PHE A 162 -17.27 -11.41 4.68
C PHE A 162 -16.93 -12.88 4.95
N LEU A 163 -17.93 -13.69 5.28
CA LEU A 163 -17.77 -15.14 5.49
C LEU A 163 -16.65 -15.44 6.51
N ASP A 164 -16.70 -14.78 7.65
CA ASP A 164 -15.66 -14.87 8.71
C ASP A 164 -14.24 -14.53 8.21
N GLY A 165 -14.13 -13.57 7.29
CA GLY A 165 -12.87 -13.12 6.74
C GLY A 165 -12.33 -13.93 5.57
N GLN A 166 -13.09 -14.92 5.06
CA GLN A 166 -12.68 -15.71 3.90
C GLN A 166 -12.80 -14.92 2.58
N LEU A 167 -13.82 -14.10 2.44
CA LEU A 167 -14.02 -13.22 1.30
C LEU A 167 -13.81 -11.77 1.74
N ILE A 168 -12.79 -11.12 1.21
CA ILE A 168 -12.45 -9.74 1.55
C ILE A 168 -12.67 -8.88 0.32
N ILE A 169 -13.48 -7.85 0.44
CA ILE A 169 -13.76 -6.89 -0.62
C ILE A 169 -13.27 -5.53 -0.15
N GLY A 170 -12.55 -4.84 -1.00
CA GLY A 170 -12.04 -3.51 -0.72
C GLY A 170 -12.12 -2.59 -1.94
N GLY A 171 -12.03 -1.32 -1.66
CA GLY A 171 -11.99 -0.29 -2.68
C GLY A 171 -11.50 1.03 -2.10
N GLY A 172 -11.32 2.01 -2.96
CA GLY A 172 -10.81 3.28 -2.50
C GLY A 172 -10.80 4.36 -3.58
N LEU A 173 -10.23 5.47 -3.18
CA LEU A 173 -9.98 6.63 -4.03
C LEU A 173 -8.47 6.81 -4.20
N ARG A 174 -8.05 7.09 -5.43
CA ARG A 174 -6.70 7.49 -5.78
C ARG A 174 -6.67 8.97 -6.12
N ILE A 175 -5.73 9.70 -5.53
CA ILE A 175 -5.52 11.12 -5.81
C ILE A 175 -4.11 11.28 -6.35
N LEU A 176 -3.98 11.49 -7.65
CA LEU A 176 -2.69 11.80 -8.28
C LEU A 176 -2.43 13.30 -8.23
N ARG A 177 -1.32 13.67 -7.63
CA ARG A 177 -0.78 15.02 -7.63
C ARG A 177 0.56 15.05 -8.34
N GLN A 178 0.66 15.81 -9.39
CA GLN A 178 1.93 16.09 -10.05
C GLN A 178 2.38 17.50 -9.71
N ARG A 179 3.68 17.66 -9.51
CA ARG A 179 4.34 18.96 -9.38
C ARG A 179 5.62 18.95 -10.20
N THR A 180 5.82 20.01 -10.94
CA THR A 180 7.04 20.25 -11.72
C THR A 180 7.65 21.56 -11.24
N TYR A 181 8.93 21.51 -10.90
CA TYR A 181 9.71 22.65 -10.45
C TYR A 181 10.87 22.85 -11.41
N LEU A 182 10.96 24.00 -12.01
CA LEU A 182 12.12 24.43 -12.79
C LEU A 182 12.98 25.33 -11.89
N SER A 183 14.18 24.89 -11.56
CA SER A 183 15.19 25.71 -10.90
C SER A 183 16.01 26.39 -12.00
N SER A 184 15.47 27.46 -12.57
CA SER A 184 16.22 28.38 -13.43
C SER A 184 16.45 29.67 -12.65
N ARG A 185 17.50 30.35 -12.99
CA ARG A 185 18.08 31.67 -12.65
C ARG A 185 17.19 32.75 -12.05
N LEU A 186 15.91 32.53 -11.78
CA LEU A 186 15.03 33.52 -11.19
C LEU A 186 14.70 33.15 -9.73
N PRO A 187 14.74 34.12 -8.82
CA PRO A 187 14.55 33.86 -7.37
C PRO A 187 13.09 33.58 -6.96
N SER A 188 12.22 33.19 -7.86
CA SER A 188 10.88 32.74 -7.53
C SER A 188 10.87 31.23 -7.41
N GLU A 189 11.06 30.70 -6.20
CA GLU A 189 10.75 29.32 -5.84
C GLU A 189 9.24 29.06 -6.02
N GLY A 190 8.78 28.88 -7.24
CA GLY A 190 7.40 28.58 -7.57
C GLY A 190 7.26 27.22 -8.23
N ASP A 191 6.23 26.45 -7.86
CA ASP A 191 5.81 25.28 -8.65
C ASP A 191 5.46 25.78 -10.07
N SER A 192 6.25 25.43 -11.05
CA SER A 192 6.04 25.87 -12.44
C SER A 192 4.76 25.26 -13.05
N TYR A 193 4.33 24.08 -12.53
CA TYR A 193 3.17 23.37 -13.06
C TYR A 193 2.62 22.37 -12.04
N LYS A 194 1.29 22.40 -11.82
CA LYS A 194 0.58 21.50 -10.90
C LYS A 194 -0.63 20.87 -11.59
N THR A 195 -0.79 19.56 -11.43
CA THR A 195 -2.00 18.87 -11.85
C THR A 195 -2.56 18.01 -10.73
N LEU A 196 -3.86 17.75 -10.79
CA LEU A 196 -4.59 16.89 -9.88
C LEU A 196 -5.52 15.98 -10.67
N GLY A 197 -5.53 14.69 -10.31
CA GLY A 197 -6.44 13.69 -10.85
C GLY A 197 -7.06 12.85 -9.76
N LEU A 198 -8.28 12.39 -10.01
CA LEU A 198 -9.03 11.49 -9.13
C LEU A 198 -9.33 10.19 -9.88
N GLY A 199 -9.23 9.06 -9.18
CA GLY A 199 -9.57 7.74 -9.70
C GLY A 199 -10.09 6.84 -8.59
N ALA A 200 -10.75 5.76 -9.00
CA ALA A 200 -11.19 4.71 -8.09
C ALA A 200 -10.20 3.54 -8.08
N GLU A 201 -10.32 2.67 -7.08
CA GLU A 201 -9.63 1.39 -7.02
C GLU A 201 -10.52 0.35 -6.36
N LEU A 202 -10.42 -0.90 -6.81
CA LEU A 202 -11.22 -2.01 -6.35
C LEU A 202 -10.34 -3.24 -6.16
N GLY A 203 -10.70 -4.08 -5.20
CA GLY A 203 -10.00 -5.31 -4.93
C GLY A 203 -10.86 -6.35 -4.23
N VAL A 204 -10.56 -7.61 -4.52
CA VAL A 204 -11.19 -8.74 -3.87
C VAL A 204 -10.12 -9.81 -3.58
N MET A 205 -10.29 -10.50 -2.46
CA MET A 205 -9.45 -11.60 -2.06
C MET A 205 -10.30 -12.71 -1.46
N PHE A 206 -10.05 -13.94 -1.86
CA PHE A 206 -10.70 -15.13 -1.31
C PHE A 206 -9.66 -16.07 -0.72
N LYS A 207 -9.70 -16.22 0.59
CA LYS A 207 -8.79 -17.03 1.41
C LYS A 207 -9.61 -18.05 2.22
N PRO A 208 -10.00 -19.19 1.63
CA PRO A 208 -10.84 -20.17 2.34
C PRO A 208 -10.09 -20.77 3.52
N HIS A 209 -10.76 -20.87 4.66
CA HIS A 209 -10.18 -21.32 5.90
C HIS A 209 -9.61 -22.75 5.76
N HIS A 210 -8.43 -22.98 6.34
CA HIS A 210 -7.72 -24.26 6.34
C HIS A 210 -7.41 -24.83 4.95
N LYS A 211 -7.55 -24.05 3.89
CA LYS A 211 -7.11 -24.42 2.54
C LYS A 211 -5.76 -23.79 2.24
N ALA A 212 -4.93 -24.53 1.52
CA ALA A 212 -3.58 -24.11 1.20
C ALA A 212 -3.49 -23.04 0.11
N TRP A 213 -4.60 -22.63 -0.47
CA TRP A 213 -4.65 -21.71 -1.60
C TRP A 213 -5.45 -20.45 -1.31
N SER A 214 -5.15 -19.38 -2.05
CA SER A 214 -5.96 -18.17 -2.08
C SER A 214 -6.00 -17.59 -3.50
N LEU A 215 -7.03 -16.79 -3.76
CA LEU A 215 -7.25 -16.06 -4.99
C LEU A 215 -7.35 -14.56 -4.70
N GLY A 216 -6.94 -13.75 -5.64
CA GLY A 216 -7.10 -12.31 -5.56
C GLY A 216 -7.33 -11.69 -6.93
N ALA A 217 -8.06 -10.57 -6.95
CA ALA A 217 -8.17 -9.73 -8.13
C ALA A 217 -8.21 -8.27 -7.72
N SER A 218 -7.64 -7.41 -8.55
CA SER A 218 -7.69 -5.96 -8.35
C SER A 218 -7.91 -5.24 -9.68
N LEU A 219 -8.56 -4.09 -9.60
CA LEU A 219 -8.83 -3.21 -10.74
C LEU A 219 -8.56 -1.76 -10.31
N PHE A 220 -7.67 -1.13 -11.05
CA PHE A 220 -7.34 0.28 -10.94
C PHE A 220 -7.71 0.96 -12.26
N PRO A 221 -8.94 1.52 -12.40
CA PRO A 221 -9.35 2.23 -13.62
C PRO A 221 -8.38 3.35 -13.96
N GLU A 222 -8.36 3.80 -15.21
CA GLU A 222 -7.51 4.90 -15.64
C GLU A 222 -7.66 6.12 -14.73
N LEU A 223 -6.53 6.75 -14.41
CA LEU A 223 -6.50 7.99 -13.67
C LEU A 223 -5.81 9.05 -14.53
N SER A 224 -6.54 10.10 -14.88
CA SER A 224 -6.05 11.21 -15.66
C SER A 224 -6.04 12.50 -14.85
N THR A 225 -4.98 13.29 -15.00
CA THR A 225 -4.93 14.64 -14.43
C THR A 225 -5.32 15.66 -15.51
N GLY A 226 -6.08 16.69 -15.11
CA GLY A 226 -6.25 17.90 -15.91
C GLY A 226 -5.40 19.06 -15.38
N VAL A 227 -5.09 20.01 -16.22
CA VAL A 227 -4.42 21.26 -15.79
C VAL A 227 -5.38 22.05 -14.92
N ARG A 228 -5.08 22.24 -13.64
CA ARG A 228 -5.95 23.00 -12.71
C ARG A 228 -5.44 24.39 -12.33
N GLU A 229 -4.15 24.58 -12.28
CA GLU A 229 -3.58 25.88 -11.89
C GLU A 229 -2.30 26.17 -12.65
N ARG A 230 -2.21 27.40 -13.10
CA ARG A 230 -1.13 27.99 -13.83
C ARG A 230 -0.48 29.04 -12.94
N GLN A 231 0.78 28.91 -12.65
CA GLN A 231 1.45 29.95 -11.89
C GLN A 231 2.43 30.78 -12.72
N ASP A 232 3.20 30.21 -13.65
CA ASP A 232 4.26 30.96 -14.32
C ASP A 232 4.50 30.61 -15.82
N GLY A 233 3.56 29.91 -16.48
CA GLY A 233 3.71 29.56 -17.90
C GLY A 233 3.12 30.66 -18.82
N SER A 234 3.81 30.96 -19.91
CA SER A 234 3.22 31.75 -21.01
C SER A 234 2.28 30.85 -21.82
N GLN A 235 1.07 31.34 -22.15
CA GLN A 235 0.25 30.73 -23.19
C GLN A 235 0.72 31.29 -24.53
N THR A 236 0.96 30.40 -25.47
CA THR A 236 1.12 30.80 -26.87
C THR A 236 -0.23 31.22 -27.44
N SER A 237 -0.21 31.93 -28.60
CA SER A 237 -1.43 32.28 -29.32
C SER A 237 -2.33 31.08 -29.63
N ASP A 238 -1.75 29.89 -29.72
CA ASP A 238 -2.44 28.63 -30.07
C ASP A 238 -2.96 27.84 -28.84
N GLY A 239 -2.78 28.43 -27.65
CA GLY A 239 -3.28 27.82 -26.39
C GLY A 239 -2.36 26.78 -25.76
N ASP A 240 -1.16 26.57 -26.27
CA ASP A 240 -0.14 25.72 -25.67
C ASP A 240 0.41 26.33 -24.38
N ILE A 241 0.81 25.48 -23.46
CA ILE A 241 1.43 25.88 -22.21
C ILE A 241 2.93 25.61 -22.31
N VAL A 242 3.72 26.69 -22.28
CA VAL A 242 5.17 26.64 -22.37
C VAL A 242 5.78 27.13 -21.06
N VAL A 243 6.71 26.40 -20.49
CA VAL A 243 7.49 26.77 -19.29
C VAL A 243 8.97 26.70 -19.67
N GLY A 244 9.65 27.83 -19.78
CA GLY A 244 10.96 27.90 -20.40
C GLY A 244 10.91 27.37 -21.84
N ASP A 245 11.71 26.38 -22.17
CA ASP A 245 11.75 25.74 -23.50
C ASP A 245 10.90 24.43 -23.54
N PHE A 246 10.06 24.20 -22.52
CA PHE A 246 9.27 22.96 -22.40
C PHE A 246 7.81 23.20 -22.75
N TYR A 247 7.31 22.45 -23.72
CA TYR A 247 5.88 22.27 -23.93
C TYR A 247 5.34 21.33 -22.87
N VAL A 248 4.47 21.85 -22.02
CA VAL A 248 3.93 21.10 -20.88
C VAL A 248 2.73 20.27 -21.32
N PRO A 249 2.64 18.97 -20.97
CA PRO A 249 1.54 18.10 -21.38
C PRO A 249 0.21 18.57 -20.80
N ARG A 250 -0.88 18.42 -21.53
CA ARG A 250 -2.24 18.72 -21.03
C ARG A 250 -2.67 17.78 -19.90
N SER A 251 -2.17 16.57 -19.88
CA SER A 251 -2.53 15.59 -18.85
C SER A 251 -1.38 14.62 -18.54
N THR A 252 -1.45 14.03 -17.36
CA THR A 252 -0.67 12.84 -17.00
C THR A 252 -1.65 11.72 -16.74
N ARG A 253 -1.41 10.55 -17.30
CA ARG A 253 -2.31 9.40 -17.22
C ARG A 253 -1.62 8.19 -16.62
N ILE A 254 -2.27 7.58 -15.65
CA ILE A 254 -1.96 6.23 -15.18
C ILE A 254 -2.97 5.30 -15.88
N PRO A 255 -2.55 4.34 -16.71
CA PRO A 255 -3.48 3.48 -17.43
C PRO A 255 -4.33 2.64 -16.48
N THR A 256 -5.42 2.09 -17.00
CA THR A 256 -6.16 1.04 -16.30
C THR A 256 -5.24 -0.15 -16.05
N VAL A 257 -5.18 -0.62 -14.80
CA VAL A 257 -4.42 -1.80 -14.40
C VAL A 257 -5.37 -2.82 -13.79
N GLY A 258 -5.41 -4.02 -14.36
CA GLY A 258 -6.11 -5.17 -13.81
C GLY A 258 -5.12 -6.25 -13.40
N SER A 259 -5.33 -6.89 -12.25
CA SER A 259 -4.50 -8.02 -11.84
C SER A 259 -5.36 -9.16 -11.31
N VAL A 260 -4.96 -10.38 -11.61
CA VAL A 260 -5.49 -11.61 -11.00
C VAL A 260 -4.34 -12.43 -10.46
N GLY A 261 -4.52 -12.96 -9.25
CA GLY A 261 -3.48 -13.68 -8.56
C GLY A 261 -3.97 -14.98 -7.93
N PHE A 262 -3.05 -15.91 -7.80
CA PHE A 262 -3.22 -17.19 -7.13
C PHE A 262 -2.03 -17.41 -6.20
N SER A 263 -2.27 -18.02 -5.05
CA SER A 263 -1.19 -18.47 -4.17
C SER A 263 -1.47 -19.86 -3.60
N TYR A 264 -0.40 -20.58 -3.30
CA TYR A 264 -0.46 -21.89 -2.67
C TYR A 264 0.65 -22.04 -1.61
N GLN A 265 0.28 -22.46 -0.40
CA GLN A 265 1.21 -22.69 0.69
C GLN A 265 1.39 -24.17 0.94
N PHE A 266 2.64 -24.63 0.94
CA PHE A 266 3.05 -25.97 1.36
C PHE A 266 3.66 -25.91 2.75
N GLY A 267 3.64 -27.05 3.47
CA GLY A 267 4.31 -27.20 4.75
C GLY A 267 3.36 -27.35 5.91
N LEU A 268 3.92 -27.33 7.12
CA LEU A 268 3.19 -27.62 8.35
C LEU A 268 2.54 -26.39 8.98
N ARG A 269 2.92 -25.17 8.55
CA ARG A 269 2.30 -23.93 9.03
C ARG A 269 0.82 -23.90 8.63
N PRO A 270 -0.12 -23.61 9.53
CA PRO A 270 -1.52 -23.48 9.18
C PRO A 270 -1.74 -22.51 8.02
N SER A 271 -2.48 -22.96 7.00
CA SER A 271 -2.84 -22.15 5.84
C SER A 271 -4.19 -21.49 6.08
N ASN A 272 -4.28 -20.20 5.75
CA ASN A 272 -5.51 -19.41 5.88
C ASN A 272 -6.27 -19.68 7.18
N PRO A 273 -5.64 -19.54 8.36
CA PRO A 273 -6.32 -19.80 9.62
C PRO A 273 -7.40 -18.74 9.83
N PRO A 274 -8.56 -19.09 10.42
CA PRO A 274 -9.55 -18.11 10.80
C PRO A 274 -8.98 -17.13 11.82
N TRP A 275 -9.37 -15.87 11.72
CA TRP A 275 -9.10 -14.95 12.79
C TRP A 275 -10.07 -15.18 13.94
N VAL A 276 -9.55 -15.34 15.15
CA VAL A 276 -10.33 -15.53 16.37
C VAL A 276 -9.95 -14.44 17.36
N SER A 277 -10.94 -13.69 17.86
CA SER A 277 -10.69 -12.71 18.91
C SER A 277 -10.60 -13.36 20.30
N ALA A 278 -9.91 -12.69 21.22
CA ALA A 278 -9.88 -13.11 22.62
C ALA A 278 -11.29 -13.20 23.24
N GLU A 279 -12.20 -12.34 22.79
CA GLU A 279 -13.60 -12.39 23.24
C GLU A 279 -14.34 -13.61 22.72
N GLN A 280 -14.11 -14.01 21.47
CA GLN A 280 -14.71 -15.23 20.90
C GLN A 280 -14.19 -16.48 21.61
N LEU A 281 -12.88 -16.54 21.90
CA LEU A 281 -12.32 -17.67 22.63
C LEU A 281 -12.90 -17.79 24.05
N ALA A 282 -13.08 -16.66 24.74
CA ALA A 282 -13.63 -16.62 26.11
C ALA A 282 -15.17 -16.56 26.16
N ALA A 283 -15.86 -16.64 25.02
CA ALA A 283 -17.31 -16.34 24.92
C ALA A 283 -18.16 -17.08 25.95
N ARG A 284 -17.97 -18.39 26.11
CA ARG A 284 -18.74 -19.21 27.08
C ARG A 284 -18.55 -18.75 28.51
N ASP A 285 -17.34 -18.42 28.90
CA ASP A 285 -17.06 -17.99 30.27
C ASP A 285 -17.52 -16.56 30.53
N LEU A 286 -17.43 -15.70 29.50
CA LEU A 286 -18.00 -14.36 29.55
C LEU A 286 -19.53 -14.39 29.69
N GLU A 287 -20.22 -15.28 29.00
CA GLU A 287 -21.66 -15.48 29.11
C GLU A 287 -22.05 -15.91 30.52
N ARG A 288 -21.29 -16.84 31.14
CA ARG A 288 -21.50 -17.22 32.55
C ARG A 288 -21.35 -16.05 33.51
N LEU A 289 -20.39 -15.15 33.26
CA LEU A 289 -20.24 -13.94 34.08
C LEU A 289 -21.38 -12.94 33.85
N ASP A 290 -21.90 -12.85 32.64
CA ASP A 290 -23.06 -12.00 32.32
C ASP A 290 -24.34 -12.54 33.01
N HIS A 291 -24.53 -13.85 33.07
CA HIS A 291 -25.61 -14.45 33.87
C HIS A 291 -25.44 -14.16 35.39
N ARG A 292 -24.22 -14.31 35.92
CA ARG A 292 -23.95 -13.95 37.33
C ARG A 292 -24.20 -12.47 37.62
N LYS A 293 -23.90 -11.59 36.67
CA LYS A 293 -24.18 -10.16 36.80
C LYS A 293 -25.67 -9.87 36.84
N ARG A 294 -26.45 -10.47 35.91
CA ARG A 294 -27.91 -10.29 35.87
C ARG A 294 -28.57 -10.82 37.16
N ALA A 295 -28.16 -11.99 37.62
CA ALA A 295 -28.67 -12.55 38.91
C ALA A 295 -28.34 -11.61 40.09
N ALA A 296 -27.13 -11.02 40.12
CA ALA A 296 -26.78 -10.05 41.15
C ALA A 296 -27.60 -8.75 41.06
N GLU A 297 -27.97 -8.30 39.86
CA GLU A 297 -28.83 -7.15 39.62
C GLU A 297 -30.29 -7.40 40.07
N GLU A 298 -30.81 -8.63 39.90
CA GLU A 298 -32.10 -9.06 40.40
C GLU A 298 -32.10 -9.14 41.91
N ASP A 299 -31.10 -9.83 42.50
CA ASP A 299 -30.93 -9.97 43.96
C ASP A 299 -30.88 -8.56 44.62
N GLU A 300 -30.11 -7.61 44.07
CA GLU A 300 -29.99 -6.25 44.59
C GLU A 300 -31.34 -5.54 44.61
N ARG A 301 -32.09 -5.63 43.49
CA ARG A 301 -33.43 -5.01 43.37
C ARG A 301 -34.40 -5.56 44.41
N ASP A 302 -34.41 -6.87 44.56
CA ASP A 302 -35.28 -7.59 45.51
C ASP A 302 -34.91 -7.26 46.95
N GLU A 303 -33.59 -7.15 47.26
CA GLU A 303 -33.14 -6.80 48.60
C GLU A 303 -33.48 -5.35 48.93
N ILE A 304 -33.30 -4.41 48.02
CA ILE A 304 -33.71 -3.02 48.17
C ILE A 304 -35.24 -2.92 48.35
N ALA A 305 -36.02 -3.68 47.59
CA ALA A 305 -37.48 -3.72 47.73
C ALA A 305 -37.91 -4.25 49.12
N ARG A 306 -37.26 -5.29 49.60
CA ARG A 306 -37.51 -5.83 50.97
C ARG A 306 -37.15 -4.81 52.05
N VAL A 307 -36.04 -4.11 51.93
CA VAL A 307 -35.64 -3.05 52.87
C VAL A 307 -36.64 -1.91 52.87
N ARG A 308 -37.12 -1.47 51.70
CA ARG A 308 -38.18 -0.43 51.60
C ARG A 308 -39.50 -0.88 52.22
N ALA A 309 -39.90 -2.14 52.03
CA ALA A 309 -41.17 -2.66 52.56
C ALA A 309 -41.17 -2.78 54.08
N ARG A 310 -40.00 -2.95 54.72
CA ARG A 310 -39.87 -2.97 56.18
C ARG A 310 -40.08 -1.58 56.83
N GLY A 311 -39.82 -0.52 56.11
CA GLY A 311 -39.94 0.85 56.61
C GLY A 311 -39.00 1.18 57.76
N GLY A 312 -39.12 2.36 58.35
CA GLY A 312 -38.34 2.80 59.52
C GLY A 312 -37.34 3.95 59.18
N PRO A 313 -36.80 4.62 60.22
CA PRO A 313 -35.96 5.84 60.02
C PRO A 313 -34.60 5.54 59.38
N GLU A 314 -34.12 4.29 59.38
CA GLU A 314 -32.80 3.93 58.84
C GLU A 314 -32.83 3.29 57.47
N VAL A 315 -34.00 3.29 56.79
CA VAL A 315 -34.16 2.65 55.48
C VAL A 315 -33.14 3.08 54.46
N GLU A 316 -32.83 4.36 54.39
CA GLU A 316 -31.85 4.89 53.42
C GLU A 316 -30.40 4.43 53.72
N ILE A 317 -30.05 4.33 54.98
CA ILE A 317 -28.73 3.80 55.42
C ILE A 317 -28.60 2.32 55.03
N CYS A 318 -29.65 1.56 55.24
CA CYS A 318 -29.71 0.13 54.84
C CYS A 318 -29.62 -0.06 53.31
N ILE A 319 -30.33 0.77 52.54
CA ILE A 319 -30.24 0.76 51.07
C ILE A 319 -28.80 1.10 50.61
N GLN A 320 -28.16 2.07 51.20
CA GLN A 320 -26.75 2.37 50.86
C GLN A 320 -25.79 1.23 51.21
N ALA A 321 -25.99 0.53 52.28
CA ALA A 321 -25.20 -0.66 52.66
C ALA A 321 -25.39 -1.81 51.64
N VAL A 322 -26.63 -2.07 51.22
CA VAL A 322 -26.93 -3.02 50.14
C VAL A 322 -26.23 -2.63 48.85
N LYS A 323 -26.41 -1.40 48.37
CA LYS A 323 -25.72 -0.91 47.16
C LYS A 323 -24.20 -1.06 47.25
N GLN A 324 -23.60 -0.75 48.41
CA GLN A 324 -22.17 -0.89 48.59
C GLN A 324 -21.71 -2.35 48.51
N THR A 325 -22.50 -3.28 49.02
CA THR A 325 -22.22 -4.73 48.95
C THR A 325 -22.25 -5.23 47.50
N TYR A 326 -23.30 -4.84 46.74
CA TYR A 326 -23.40 -5.22 45.34
C TYR A 326 -22.39 -4.51 44.45
N ALA A 327 -21.98 -3.28 44.74
CA ALA A 327 -20.90 -2.61 44.04
C ALA A 327 -19.56 -3.36 44.14
N ARG A 328 -19.25 -3.98 45.29
CA ARG A 328 -18.09 -4.87 45.42
C ARG A 328 -18.25 -6.10 44.55
N ARG A 329 -19.41 -6.75 44.55
CA ARG A 329 -19.70 -7.92 43.72
C ARG A 329 -19.59 -7.62 42.21
N TYR A 330 -20.05 -6.44 41.76
CA TYR A 330 -19.89 -5.97 40.38
C TYR A 330 -18.42 -5.70 40.04
N ALA A 331 -17.64 -5.15 40.96
CA ALA A 331 -16.22 -4.93 40.78
C ALA A 331 -15.45 -6.26 40.59
N GLU A 332 -15.81 -7.29 41.37
CA GLU A 332 -15.24 -8.64 41.22
C GLU A 332 -15.60 -9.27 39.86
N ILE A 333 -16.86 -9.20 39.44
CA ILE A 333 -17.29 -9.67 38.10
C ILE A 333 -16.54 -8.95 36.99
N LYS A 334 -16.38 -7.64 37.10
CA LYS A 334 -15.62 -6.82 36.14
C LYS A 334 -14.13 -7.20 36.10
N ARG A 335 -13.53 -7.50 37.26
CA ARG A 335 -12.15 -7.99 37.34
C ARG A 335 -12.00 -9.34 36.66
N SER A 336 -12.87 -10.30 37.00
CA SER A 336 -12.86 -11.65 36.39
C SER A 336 -13.04 -11.61 34.88
N ARG A 337 -13.91 -10.71 34.39
CA ARG A 337 -14.10 -10.49 32.95
C ARG A 337 -12.81 -10.00 32.25
N LYS A 338 -12.09 -9.08 32.88
CA LYS A 338 -10.81 -8.59 32.36
C LYS A 338 -9.74 -9.68 32.37
N GLU A 339 -9.66 -10.45 33.46
CA GLU A 339 -8.71 -11.55 33.61
C GLU A 339 -8.94 -12.65 32.56
N LEU A 340 -10.19 -13.05 32.31
CA LEU A 340 -10.53 -14.02 31.27
C LEU A 340 -10.14 -13.54 29.86
N LYS A 341 -10.43 -12.29 29.54
CA LYS A 341 -10.03 -11.72 28.24
C LYS A 341 -8.51 -11.70 28.08
N ASN A 342 -7.79 -11.29 29.11
CA ASN A 342 -6.32 -11.26 29.09
C ASN A 342 -5.74 -12.69 28.92
N LEU A 343 -6.29 -13.66 29.65
CA LEU A 343 -5.86 -15.05 29.52
C LEU A 343 -6.10 -15.59 28.10
N ALA A 344 -7.29 -15.38 27.56
CA ALA A 344 -7.61 -15.78 26.19
C ALA A 344 -6.67 -15.11 25.16
N TRP A 345 -6.37 -13.82 25.34
CA TRP A 345 -5.44 -13.09 24.52
C TRP A 345 -4.01 -13.67 24.58
N GLU A 346 -3.53 -13.97 25.79
CA GLU A 346 -2.22 -14.60 25.96
C GLU A 346 -2.16 -16.00 25.35
N MET A 347 -3.22 -16.79 25.48
CA MET A 347 -3.32 -18.13 24.91
C MET A 347 -3.22 -18.07 23.36
N LEU A 348 -4.02 -17.22 22.70
CA LEU A 348 -3.98 -17.06 21.24
C LEU A 348 -2.62 -16.61 20.76
N ARG A 349 -2.01 -15.64 21.43
CA ARG A 349 -0.67 -15.14 21.05
C ARG A 349 0.42 -16.19 21.29
N ARG A 350 0.33 -16.95 22.37
CA ARG A 350 1.28 -18.04 22.66
C ARG A 350 1.16 -19.15 21.63
N GLU A 351 -0.06 -19.54 21.27
CA GLU A 351 -0.32 -20.52 20.23
C GLU A 351 0.27 -20.08 18.88
N TYR A 352 -0.03 -18.87 18.44
CA TYR A 352 0.52 -18.32 17.19
C TYR A 352 2.05 -18.25 17.18
N ARG A 353 2.66 -17.85 18.31
CA ARG A 353 4.11 -17.62 18.38
C ARG A 353 4.93 -18.88 18.61
N GLN A 354 4.42 -19.83 19.37
CA GLN A 354 5.16 -21.00 19.87
C GLN A 354 4.56 -22.33 19.42
N GLY A 355 3.23 -22.40 19.27
CA GLY A 355 2.53 -23.61 18.92
C GLY A 355 2.55 -23.93 17.43
N TRP A 356 2.59 -22.90 16.58
CA TRP A 356 2.53 -23.13 15.14
C TRP A 356 3.88 -23.49 14.56
N PRO A 357 3.93 -24.56 13.73
CA PRO A 357 5.10 -24.85 12.91
C PRO A 357 5.43 -23.65 12.01
N ARG A 358 6.73 -23.34 11.86
CA ARG A 358 7.19 -22.19 11.10
C ARG A 358 7.61 -22.51 9.68
N ARG A 359 7.87 -23.79 9.39
CA ARG A 359 8.29 -24.21 8.06
C ARG A 359 7.13 -24.16 7.09
N TYR A 360 7.25 -23.33 6.07
CA TYR A 360 6.34 -23.23 4.94
C TYR A 360 7.09 -22.80 3.69
N TYR A 361 6.51 -23.11 2.57
CA TYR A 361 6.89 -22.65 1.24
C TYR A 361 5.65 -22.09 0.60
N LEU A 362 5.69 -20.82 0.23
CA LEU A 362 4.59 -20.11 -0.40
C LEU A 362 4.98 -19.86 -1.85
N LEU A 363 4.14 -20.28 -2.78
CA LEU A 363 4.22 -19.95 -4.18
C LEU A 363 3.10 -19.02 -4.54
N SER A 364 3.38 -18.02 -5.37
CA SER A 364 2.39 -17.09 -5.88
C SER A 364 2.59 -16.88 -7.40
N ALA A 365 1.50 -16.63 -8.08
CA ALA A 365 1.50 -16.28 -9.49
C ALA A 365 0.44 -15.22 -9.75
N ASP A 366 0.80 -14.18 -10.48
CA ASP A 366 -0.08 -13.08 -10.85
C ASP A 366 0.00 -12.83 -12.36
N LEU A 367 -1.10 -12.38 -12.93
CA LEU A 367 -1.17 -11.83 -14.27
C LEU A 367 -1.66 -10.39 -14.18
N GLN A 368 -0.78 -9.45 -14.52
CA GLN A 368 -1.13 -8.03 -14.58
C GLN A 368 -1.34 -7.59 -16.02
N ILE A 369 -2.40 -6.83 -16.26
CA ILE A 369 -2.76 -6.28 -17.57
C ILE A 369 -2.81 -4.76 -17.43
N ASN A 370 -2.05 -4.06 -18.27
CA ASN A 370 -2.09 -2.59 -18.35
C ASN A 370 -2.80 -2.16 -19.64
N GLY A 371 -3.77 -1.28 -19.51
CA GLY A 371 -4.55 -0.72 -20.60
C GLY A 371 -3.77 0.25 -21.48
N ARG A 372 -4.42 0.72 -22.54
CA ARG A 372 -3.87 1.73 -23.44
C ARG A 372 -3.92 3.13 -22.85
N VAL A 373 -3.04 3.99 -23.35
CA VAL A 373 -3.09 5.45 -23.19
C VAL A 373 -2.85 6.05 -24.57
N ASP A 374 -3.85 6.76 -25.10
CA ASP A 374 -3.75 7.35 -26.43
C ASP A 374 -3.06 8.73 -26.40
N ASN A 375 -2.37 9.08 -27.49
CA ASN A 375 -1.65 10.34 -27.68
C ASN A 375 -0.72 10.67 -26.50
N ALA A 376 0.08 9.70 -26.08
CA ALA A 376 0.95 9.82 -24.93
C ALA A 376 2.42 9.54 -25.25
N VAL A 377 3.28 10.13 -24.47
CA VAL A 377 4.73 9.90 -24.50
C VAL A 377 5.21 9.41 -23.12
N GLY A 378 6.38 8.80 -23.08
CA GLY A 378 7.02 8.46 -21.80
C GLY A 378 7.50 9.69 -21.05
N VAL A 379 7.81 9.51 -19.76
CA VAL A 379 8.35 10.59 -18.89
C VAL A 379 9.66 11.16 -19.47
N GLU A 380 10.52 10.32 -20.02
CA GLU A 380 11.79 10.73 -20.63
C GLU A 380 11.58 11.61 -21.85
N SER A 381 10.58 11.31 -22.68
CA SER A 381 10.22 12.12 -23.84
C SER A 381 9.82 13.55 -23.46
N PHE A 382 9.05 13.71 -22.40
CA PHE A 382 8.74 15.02 -21.85
C PHE A 382 10.01 15.78 -21.45
N ILE A 383 10.95 15.08 -20.84
CA ILE A 383 12.20 15.65 -20.39
C ILE A 383 13.09 16.11 -21.54
N PHE A 384 13.19 15.28 -22.57
CA PHE A 384 14.03 15.57 -23.75
C PHE A 384 13.30 16.40 -24.80
N GLN A 385 12.01 16.68 -24.60
CA GLN A 385 11.15 17.35 -25.58
C GLN A 385 11.23 16.67 -26.95
N THR A 386 11.35 15.36 -26.98
CA THR A 386 11.44 14.53 -28.19
C THR A 386 10.36 13.46 -28.15
N VAL A 387 9.58 13.36 -29.21
CA VAL A 387 8.49 12.40 -29.30
C VAL A 387 9.03 10.95 -29.28
N GLN A 388 8.57 10.19 -28.32
CA GLN A 388 8.64 8.72 -28.31
C GLN A 388 7.33 8.22 -27.71
N ARG A 389 6.45 7.70 -28.58
CA ARG A 389 5.11 7.27 -28.16
C ARG A 389 5.15 6.14 -27.17
N SER A 390 4.30 6.25 -26.17
CA SER A 390 4.12 5.23 -25.13
C SER A 390 2.64 4.94 -24.93
N GLY A 391 2.33 3.71 -24.57
CA GLY A 391 0.98 3.36 -24.13
C GLY A 391 0.01 2.92 -25.22
N GLU A 392 0.37 2.90 -26.48
CA GLU A 392 -0.52 2.54 -27.58
C GLU A 392 -1.00 1.08 -27.55
N ARG A 393 -0.32 0.23 -26.78
CA ARG A 393 -0.62 -1.21 -26.69
C ARG A 393 -1.03 -1.63 -25.29
N VAL A 394 -1.94 -2.60 -25.20
CA VAL A 394 -2.18 -3.34 -23.98
C VAL A 394 -0.97 -4.21 -23.69
N THR A 395 -0.49 -4.19 -22.45
CA THR A 395 0.64 -5.04 -22.03
C THR A 395 0.20 -6.02 -20.96
N VAL A 396 0.80 -7.22 -21.00
CA VAL A 396 0.51 -8.32 -20.08
C VAL A 396 1.80 -8.77 -19.40
N SER A 397 1.84 -8.70 -18.08
CA SER A 397 2.99 -9.05 -17.25
C SER A 397 2.68 -10.25 -16.36
N PRO A 398 3.06 -11.47 -16.75
CA PRO A 398 3.04 -12.62 -15.85
C PRO A 398 4.15 -12.50 -14.80
N ARG A 399 3.82 -12.89 -13.57
CA ARG A 399 4.67 -12.76 -12.38
C ARG A 399 4.61 -14.02 -11.55
N ILE A 400 5.73 -14.44 -11.01
CA ILE A 400 5.83 -15.56 -10.08
C ILE A 400 6.67 -15.17 -8.88
N GLY A 401 6.26 -15.64 -7.70
CA GLY A 401 6.94 -15.36 -6.44
C GLY A 401 7.02 -16.59 -5.55
N PHE A 402 8.04 -16.61 -4.73
CA PHE A 402 8.30 -17.63 -3.72
C PHE A 402 8.69 -16.98 -2.40
N GLU A 403 8.15 -17.49 -1.28
CA GLU A 403 8.50 -17.04 0.07
C GLU A 403 8.69 -18.24 1.00
N THR A 404 9.68 -18.18 1.88
CA THR A 404 9.88 -19.15 2.96
C THR A 404 10.52 -18.51 4.18
N GLU A 405 10.27 -19.07 5.35
CA GLU A 405 10.96 -18.70 6.59
C GLU A 405 12.16 -19.66 6.80
N VAL A 406 13.34 -19.25 6.32
CA VAL A 406 14.57 -20.09 6.35
C VAL A 406 15.14 -20.22 7.76
N TRP A 407 15.00 -19.21 8.58
CA TRP A 407 15.36 -19.25 9.98
C TRP A 407 14.15 -18.90 10.84
N PRO A 408 13.55 -19.91 11.49
CA PRO A 408 12.33 -19.74 12.26
C PRO A 408 12.39 -18.54 13.21
N GLN A 409 11.40 -17.68 13.16
CA GLN A 409 11.28 -16.47 13.99
C GLN A 409 12.40 -15.42 13.79
N ARG A 410 13.22 -15.50 12.73
CA ARG A 410 14.33 -14.58 12.53
C ARG A 410 14.46 -14.06 11.10
N MET A 411 14.27 -14.93 10.09
CA MET A 411 14.59 -14.56 8.71
C MET A 411 13.64 -15.20 7.70
N LYS A 412 13.06 -14.38 6.83
CA LYS A 412 12.31 -14.82 5.66
C LYS A 412 13.10 -14.50 4.39
N LEU A 413 13.06 -15.42 3.44
CA LEU A 413 13.60 -15.21 2.10
C LEU A 413 12.48 -15.22 1.08
N ARG A 414 12.65 -14.41 0.03
CA ARG A 414 11.78 -14.34 -1.14
C ARG A 414 12.60 -14.35 -2.39
N GLY A 415 11.99 -14.80 -3.46
CA GLY A 415 12.54 -14.71 -4.79
C GLY A 415 11.44 -14.82 -5.81
N GLY A 416 11.70 -14.34 -7.00
CA GLY A 416 10.71 -14.43 -8.06
C GLY A 416 11.24 -13.93 -9.40
N SER A 417 10.34 -13.94 -10.37
CA SER A 417 10.62 -13.43 -11.71
C SER A 417 9.34 -12.88 -12.33
N TYR A 418 9.49 -11.88 -13.19
CA TYR A 418 8.39 -11.37 -13.99
C TYR A 418 8.84 -10.91 -15.36
N LEU A 419 7.88 -10.87 -16.28
CA LEU A 419 8.09 -10.31 -17.61
C LEU A 419 7.59 -8.87 -17.62
N GLU A 420 8.43 -7.98 -18.12
CA GLU A 420 8.08 -6.58 -18.36
C GLU A 420 8.03 -6.31 -19.86
N PRO A 421 6.83 -6.31 -20.47
CA PRO A 421 6.68 -5.86 -21.84
C PRO A 421 6.86 -4.35 -21.91
N SER A 422 7.61 -3.90 -22.92
CA SER A 422 7.74 -2.46 -23.15
C SER A 422 6.42 -1.84 -23.58
N ARG A 423 6.23 -0.58 -23.21
CA ARG A 423 5.12 0.26 -23.67
C ARG A 423 5.47 1.08 -24.91
N PHE A 424 6.72 1.02 -25.33
CA PHE A 424 7.28 1.72 -26.50
C PHE A 424 7.36 0.76 -27.69
N ALA A 425 7.22 1.29 -28.90
CA ALA A 425 7.15 0.45 -30.10
C ALA A 425 8.45 -0.30 -30.40
N GLU A 426 9.59 0.33 -30.13
CA GLU A 426 10.92 -0.15 -30.52
C GLU A 426 11.66 -0.90 -29.41
N SER A 427 11.06 -1.04 -28.23
CA SER A 427 11.72 -1.68 -27.10
C SER A 427 11.27 -3.13 -26.87
N GLU A 428 12.14 -3.91 -26.29
CA GLU A 428 11.98 -5.34 -26.12
C GLU A 428 11.37 -5.71 -24.76
N LEU A 429 10.89 -6.96 -24.70
CA LEU A 429 10.49 -7.61 -23.46
C LEU A 429 11.70 -7.77 -22.54
N ARG A 430 11.60 -7.35 -21.27
CA ARG A 430 12.60 -7.62 -20.24
C ARG A 430 12.14 -8.75 -19.30
N ILE A 431 13.09 -9.59 -18.90
CA ILE A 431 12.90 -10.60 -17.86
C ILE A 431 13.57 -10.09 -16.61
N HIS A 432 12.83 -10.00 -15.53
CA HIS A 432 13.32 -9.59 -14.22
C HIS A 432 13.55 -10.78 -13.29
N GLY A 433 14.59 -10.68 -12.48
CA GLY A 433 14.82 -11.54 -11.34
C GLY A 433 14.76 -10.71 -10.06
N THR A 434 14.07 -11.20 -9.03
CA THR A 434 13.99 -10.52 -7.76
C THR A 434 14.44 -11.41 -6.61
N PHE A 435 14.98 -10.76 -5.58
CA PHE A 435 15.33 -11.40 -4.33
C PHE A 435 14.95 -10.50 -3.16
N GLY A 436 14.41 -11.07 -2.09
CA GLY A 436 13.99 -10.33 -0.90
C GLY A 436 14.38 -11.01 0.39
N LEU A 437 14.65 -10.22 1.40
CA LEU A 437 15.06 -10.65 2.73
C LEU A 437 14.33 -9.83 3.79
N ASP A 438 13.74 -10.52 4.79
CA ASP A 438 13.30 -9.90 6.03
C ASP A 438 14.12 -10.41 7.19
N ILE A 439 14.53 -9.49 8.03
CA ILE A 439 15.24 -9.77 9.27
C ILE A 439 14.45 -9.20 10.42
N LYS A 440 14.11 -10.07 11.38
CA LYS A 440 13.46 -9.67 12.62
C LYS A 440 14.44 -8.91 13.49
N LEU A 441 14.01 -7.73 13.91
CA LEU A 441 14.75 -6.88 14.81
C LEU A 441 14.36 -7.14 16.29
N PHE A 442 14.73 -6.22 17.14
CA PHE A 442 14.41 -6.20 18.56
C PHE A 442 12.97 -5.80 18.83
N LYS A 443 12.56 -5.95 20.07
CA LYS A 443 11.29 -5.42 20.59
C LYS A 443 11.48 -3.94 20.88
N TRP A 444 10.58 -3.12 20.42
CA TRP A 444 10.62 -1.70 20.71
C TRP A 444 9.22 -1.11 20.72
N ASN A 445 8.84 -0.57 21.87
CA ASN A 445 7.63 0.21 22.04
C ASN A 445 7.97 1.68 21.79
N VAL A 446 7.75 2.14 20.55
CA VAL A 446 8.04 3.51 20.14
C VAL A 446 7.02 4.45 20.78
N PHE A 447 7.46 5.30 21.69
CA PHE A 447 6.64 6.29 22.40
C PHE A 447 5.40 5.72 23.12
N GLY A 448 5.40 4.45 23.49
CA GLY A 448 4.24 3.81 24.13
C GLY A 448 3.06 3.54 23.19
N LEU A 449 3.23 3.70 21.88
CA LEU A 449 2.16 3.49 20.89
C LEU A 449 1.94 2.02 20.57
N TRP A 450 2.96 1.17 20.71
CA TRP A 450 2.88 -0.27 20.46
C TRP A 450 3.01 -1.07 21.75
N PRO A 451 2.52 -2.32 21.78
CA PRO A 451 2.77 -3.23 22.90
C PRO A 451 4.27 -3.46 23.14
N ASP A 452 4.66 -3.66 24.38
CA ASP A 452 6.08 -3.88 24.77
C ASP A 452 6.72 -5.08 24.09
N ASP A 453 5.94 -6.00 23.58
CA ASP A 453 6.41 -7.18 22.88
C ASP A 453 6.31 -7.08 21.35
N TYR A 454 5.94 -5.89 20.83
CA TYR A 454 5.94 -5.61 19.40
C TYR A 454 7.33 -5.75 18.82
N ARG A 455 7.43 -6.45 17.70
CA ARG A 455 8.71 -6.77 17.07
C ARG A 455 8.78 -6.15 15.70
N TRP A 456 9.82 -5.41 15.49
CA TRP A 456 10.11 -4.77 14.22
C TRP A 456 10.82 -5.72 13.27
N GLN A 457 10.69 -5.46 11.99
CA GLN A 457 11.47 -6.09 10.93
C GLN A 457 12.11 -5.03 10.05
N LEU A 458 13.30 -5.34 9.58
CA LEU A 458 13.94 -4.68 8.45
C LEU A 458 13.72 -5.56 7.22
N THR A 459 13.27 -4.95 6.15
CA THR A 459 13.01 -5.62 4.89
C THR A 459 13.89 -5.04 3.80
N GLY A 460 14.43 -5.89 2.94
CA GLY A 460 15.21 -5.48 1.78
C GLY A 460 14.85 -6.33 0.58
N ALA A 461 14.90 -5.74 -0.61
CA ALA A 461 14.76 -6.47 -1.86
C ALA A 461 15.62 -5.85 -2.95
N VAL A 462 15.99 -6.67 -3.92
CA VAL A 462 16.64 -6.26 -5.16
C VAL A 462 15.83 -6.76 -6.35
N ASP A 463 15.82 -5.97 -7.41
CA ASP A 463 15.21 -6.29 -8.69
C ASP A 463 16.23 -5.97 -9.80
N PHE A 464 16.44 -6.91 -10.71
CA PHE A 464 17.41 -6.76 -11.78
C PHE A 464 16.95 -7.42 -13.07
N ALA A 465 17.25 -6.74 -14.16
CA ALA A 465 17.03 -7.18 -15.54
C ALA A 465 18.13 -6.62 -16.44
N ARG A 466 18.03 -6.88 -17.75
CA ARG A 466 18.90 -6.22 -18.71
C ARG A 466 18.70 -4.70 -18.63
N ASP A 467 19.77 -3.94 -18.50
CA ASP A 467 19.79 -2.48 -18.41
C ASP A 467 18.89 -1.90 -17.29
N TYR A 468 18.66 -2.69 -16.25
CA TYR A 468 17.90 -2.27 -15.08
C TYR A 468 18.39 -2.92 -13.79
N GLY A 469 18.38 -2.15 -12.73
CA GLY A 469 18.57 -2.64 -11.38
C GLY A 469 18.00 -1.67 -10.35
N ALA A 470 17.46 -2.21 -9.28
CA ALA A 470 16.93 -1.44 -8.16
C ALA A 470 17.10 -2.18 -6.85
N PHE A 471 17.15 -1.44 -5.75
CA PHE A 471 16.99 -1.99 -4.42
C PHE A 471 15.87 -1.29 -3.67
N SER A 472 15.19 -2.06 -2.84
CA SER A 472 14.12 -1.58 -1.96
C SER A 472 14.48 -1.85 -0.52
N LEU A 473 14.19 -0.89 0.34
CA LEU A 473 14.34 -1.02 1.79
C LEU A 473 13.02 -0.67 2.47
N GLY A 474 12.74 -1.31 3.59
CA GLY A 474 11.55 -1.01 4.37
C GLY A 474 11.70 -1.37 5.83
N ILE A 475 10.86 -0.75 6.64
CA ILE A 475 10.67 -1.08 8.04
C ILE A 475 9.19 -1.29 8.31
N GLY A 476 8.90 -2.30 9.09
CA GLY A 476 7.54 -2.66 9.46
C GLY A 476 7.54 -3.60 10.66
N GLY A 477 6.47 -4.28 10.92
CA GLY A 477 6.44 -5.25 12.00
C GLY A 477 6.58 -6.69 11.53
N TRP A 478 7.06 -7.52 12.42
CA TRP A 478 7.25 -8.95 12.22
C TRP A 478 6.02 -9.76 12.64
N TYR A 479 5.46 -10.60 11.75
CA TYR A 479 4.39 -11.55 12.02
C TYR A 479 4.65 -12.97 11.51
#